data_3c19486885f9e5d788f1cd040e69055e
#
_entry.id   3c19486885f9e5d788f1cd040e69055e
#
_cell.length_a   1.000
_cell.length_b   1.000
_cell.length_c   1.000
_cell.angle_alpha   90.00
_cell.angle_beta   90.00
_cell.angle_gamma   90.00
#
_symmetry.space_group_name_H-M   'P 1'
#
loop_
_entity.id
_entity.type
_entity.pdbx_description
1 polymer ?
#
loop_
_entity_poly.entity_id
_entity_poly.type
_entity_poly.pdbx_seq_one_letter_code
_entity_poly.pdbx_strand_id
1 'polypeptide(L)'
;HLISIYALGVCAGAFSLILMHKYRPKNILLFLTSLVILGAIIATIAPSYWLLLCARFIQGLPHGAYFGTATIVAVKMAKEGKGTKAVAMMCAGMPFANLLGVPLGTFLSHTISWRVPFLMSVALGIITLYMIYKWVPDVEALPNKGMKAQFRFMRHLAPWLIIAATFLGNGGILCWFSYISPLLQMEGG
;
A
#
# COMPACT_ATOMS: atom_id res chain seq x y z
N HIS A 1 7.51 15.74 -7.10
CA HIS A 1 7.84 14.60 -7.99
C HIS A 1 7.98 13.26 -7.23
N LEU A 2 8.43 13.24 -5.96
CA LEU A 2 8.57 12.00 -5.16
C LEU A 2 7.24 11.26 -4.94
N ILE A 3 6.16 11.99 -4.72
CA ILE A 3 4.81 11.43 -4.55
C ILE A 3 4.28 10.90 -5.88
N SER A 4 4.50 11.64 -6.98
CA SER A 4 4.03 11.26 -8.31
C SER A 4 4.69 9.97 -8.81
N ILE A 5 6.00 9.82 -8.60
CA ILE A 5 6.75 8.61 -8.97
C ILE A 5 6.27 7.40 -8.12
N TYR A 6 6.02 7.61 -6.83
CA TYR A 6 5.42 6.57 -5.98
C TYR A 6 4.05 6.15 -6.51
N ALA A 7 3.17 7.09 -6.88
CA ALA A 7 1.86 6.81 -7.44
C ALA A 7 1.94 6.05 -8.76
N LEU A 8 2.89 6.38 -9.63
CA LEU A 8 3.17 5.60 -10.85
C LEU A 8 3.59 4.16 -10.51
N GLY A 9 4.41 3.97 -9.48
CA GLY A 9 4.76 2.65 -8.96
C GLY A 9 3.53 1.87 -8.51
N VAL A 10 2.59 2.51 -7.78
CA VAL A 10 1.33 1.88 -7.34
C VAL A 10 0.48 1.44 -8.54
N CYS A 11 0.35 2.29 -9.56
CA CYS A 11 -0.37 1.96 -10.78
C CYS A 11 0.26 0.77 -11.52
N ALA A 12 1.58 0.79 -11.71
CA ALA A 12 2.31 -0.31 -12.35
C ALA A 12 2.19 -1.60 -11.53
N GLY A 13 2.26 -1.50 -10.22
CA GLY A 13 2.16 -2.63 -9.30
C GLY A 13 0.79 -3.29 -9.25
N ALA A 14 -0.28 -2.55 -9.53
CA ALA A 14 -1.63 -3.12 -9.61
C ALA A 14 -1.73 -4.22 -10.69
N PHE A 15 -1.03 -4.05 -11.80
CA PHE A 15 -0.96 -5.07 -12.86
C PHE A 15 -0.15 -6.31 -12.45
N SER A 16 0.77 -6.19 -11.49
CA SER A 16 1.57 -7.33 -11.03
C SER A 16 0.73 -8.42 -10.38
N LEU A 17 -0.40 -8.07 -9.77
CA LEU A 17 -1.33 -9.04 -9.17
C LEU A 17 -1.88 -10.03 -10.22
N ILE A 18 -2.07 -9.57 -11.46
CA ILE A 18 -2.52 -10.42 -12.57
C ILE A 18 -1.47 -11.48 -12.91
N LEU A 19 -0.18 -11.12 -12.82
CA LEU A 19 0.94 -12.03 -13.09
C LEU A 19 1.17 -12.99 -11.92
N MET A 20 0.90 -12.55 -10.71
CA MET A 20 1.19 -13.30 -9.47
C MET A 20 0.06 -14.25 -9.04
N HIS A 21 -1.08 -14.28 -9.72
CA HIS A 21 -2.25 -15.10 -9.36
C HIS A 21 -1.98 -16.61 -9.23
N LYS A 22 -0.90 -17.10 -9.84
CA LYS A 22 -0.50 -18.52 -9.80
C LYS A 22 0.16 -18.90 -8.47
N TYR A 23 0.65 -17.93 -7.71
CA TYR A 23 1.37 -18.18 -6.47
C TYR A 23 0.43 -18.16 -5.27
N ARG A 24 0.85 -18.82 -4.19
CA ARG A 24 0.12 -18.81 -2.93
C ARG A 24 0.08 -17.38 -2.35
N PRO A 25 -1.08 -16.90 -1.84
CA PRO A 25 -1.21 -15.55 -1.32
C PRO A 25 -0.17 -15.17 -0.26
N LYS A 26 0.20 -16.11 0.62
CA LYS A 26 1.27 -15.93 1.60
C LYS A 26 2.61 -15.56 0.96
N ASN A 27 3.02 -16.29 -0.07
CA ASN A 27 4.29 -16.03 -0.76
C ASN A 27 4.25 -14.68 -1.50
N ILE A 28 3.10 -14.30 -2.04
CA ILE A 28 2.91 -12.98 -2.64
C ILE A 28 3.10 -11.89 -1.59
N LEU A 29 2.46 -12.01 -0.41
CA LEU A 29 2.60 -11.03 0.66
C LEU A 29 4.06 -10.91 1.14
N LEU A 30 4.75 -12.04 1.33
CA LEU A 30 6.17 -12.05 1.72
C LEU A 30 7.04 -11.35 0.68
N PHE A 31 6.85 -11.66 -0.60
CA PHE A 31 7.60 -11.03 -1.69
C PHE A 31 7.32 -9.52 -1.76
N LEU A 32 6.05 -9.11 -1.71
CA LEU A 32 5.68 -7.71 -1.77
C LEU A 32 6.22 -6.91 -0.57
N THR A 33 6.16 -7.50 0.64
CA THR A 33 6.74 -6.88 1.85
C THR A 33 8.25 -6.75 1.73
N SER A 34 8.94 -7.77 1.21
CA SER A 34 10.39 -7.71 0.96
C SER A 34 10.75 -6.59 -0.02
N LEU A 35 9.92 -6.36 -1.04
CA LEU A 35 10.13 -5.29 -2.01
C LEU A 35 9.96 -3.89 -1.38
N VAL A 36 9.00 -3.73 -0.45
CA VAL A 36 8.87 -2.49 0.35
C VAL A 36 10.12 -2.24 1.17
N ILE A 37 10.62 -3.26 1.87
CA ILE A 37 11.83 -3.17 2.69
C ILE A 37 13.04 -2.79 1.83
N LEU A 38 13.21 -3.44 0.68
CA LEU A 38 14.29 -3.15 -0.26
C LEU A 38 14.25 -1.68 -0.71
N GLY A 39 13.08 -1.19 -1.15
CA GLY A 39 12.90 0.19 -1.54
C GLY A 39 13.16 1.17 -0.39
N ALA A 40 12.78 0.83 0.84
CA ALA A 40 13.05 1.65 2.02
C ALA A 40 14.54 1.70 2.37
N ILE A 41 15.26 0.58 2.25
CA ILE A 41 16.71 0.53 2.43
C ILE A 41 17.41 1.41 1.39
N ILE A 42 17.06 1.25 0.10
CA ILE A 42 17.64 2.07 -0.98
C ILE A 42 17.35 3.55 -0.74
N ALA A 43 16.14 3.93 -0.30
CA ALA A 43 15.79 5.31 0.03
C ALA A 43 16.63 5.86 1.19
N THR A 44 16.91 5.05 2.21
CA THR A 44 17.70 5.45 3.39
C THR A 44 19.15 5.77 3.02
N ILE A 45 19.75 4.95 2.15
CA ILE A 45 21.17 5.12 1.75
C ILE A 45 21.35 5.98 0.49
N ALA A 46 20.26 6.47 -0.11
CA ALA A 46 20.30 7.22 -1.37
C ALA A 46 21.20 8.47 -1.28
N PRO A 47 22.32 8.54 -2.04
CA PRO A 47 23.16 9.71 -2.09
C PRO A 47 22.66 10.75 -3.11
N SER A 48 21.77 10.34 -4.03
CA SER A 48 21.29 11.22 -5.10
C SER A 48 19.76 11.21 -5.19
N TYR A 49 19.21 12.33 -5.68
CA TYR A 49 17.77 12.48 -5.89
C TYR A 49 17.20 11.43 -6.86
N TRP A 50 17.93 11.07 -7.91
CA TRP A 50 17.50 10.06 -8.88
C TRP A 50 17.37 8.68 -8.27
N LEU A 51 18.31 8.28 -7.41
CA LEU A 51 18.23 7.02 -6.70
C LEU A 51 17.05 7.00 -5.73
N LEU A 52 16.76 8.13 -5.08
CA LEU A 52 15.59 8.27 -4.23
C LEU A 52 14.29 8.14 -5.03
N LEU A 53 14.20 8.68 -6.24
CA LEU A 53 13.05 8.49 -7.14
C LEU A 53 12.85 7.01 -7.50
N CYS A 54 13.92 6.30 -7.86
CA CYS A 54 13.87 4.86 -8.14
C CYS A 54 13.40 4.06 -6.91
N ALA A 55 13.92 4.38 -5.73
CA ALA A 55 13.50 3.76 -4.48
C ALA A 55 12.02 3.98 -4.21
N ARG A 56 11.50 5.18 -4.45
CA ARG A 56 10.07 5.50 -4.32
C ARG A 56 9.19 4.74 -5.31
N PHE A 57 9.63 4.59 -6.54
CA PHE A 57 8.94 3.77 -7.53
C PHE A 57 8.84 2.31 -7.06
N ILE A 58 9.98 1.74 -6.60
CA ILE A 58 10.04 0.37 -6.09
C ILE A 58 9.11 0.20 -4.87
N GLN A 59 9.08 1.16 -3.94
CA GLN A 59 8.17 1.13 -2.78
C GLN A 59 6.68 1.22 -3.19
N GLY A 60 6.36 1.88 -4.30
CA GLY A 60 5.01 1.99 -4.83
C GLY A 60 4.48 0.68 -5.40
N LEU A 61 5.33 -0.09 -6.09
CA LEU A 61 4.94 -1.33 -6.78
C LEU A 61 4.13 -2.32 -5.92
N PRO A 62 4.52 -2.62 -4.68
CA PRO A 62 3.79 -3.59 -3.86
C PRO A 62 2.41 -3.11 -3.42
N HIS A 63 2.17 -1.81 -3.32
CA HIS A 63 1.03 -1.23 -2.61
C HIS A 63 -0.33 -1.74 -3.13
N GLY A 64 -0.57 -1.65 -4.44
CA GLY A 64 -1.84 -2.08 -5.04
C GLY A 64 -2.07 -3.58 -4.93
N ALA A 65 -1.06 -4.39 -5.23
CA ALA A 65 -1.12 -5.84 -5.18
C ALA A 65 -1.23 -6.36 -3.73
N TYR A 66 -0.59 -5.68 -2.78
CA TYR A 66 -0.62 -6.04 -1.36
C TYR A 66 -2.04 -5.99 -0.79
N PHE A 67 -2.76 -4.89 -0.98
CA PHE A 67 -4.14 -4.76 -0.49
C PHE A 67 -5.08 -5.81 -1.08
N GLY A 68 -4.98 -6.08 -2.38
CA GLY A 68 -5.76 -7.12 -3.03
C GLY A 68 -5.48 -8.51 -2.44
N THR A 69 -4.20 -8.87 -2.29
CA THR A 69 -3.81 -10.16 -1.72
C THR A 69 -4.17 -10.28 -0.25
N ALA A 70 -3.95 -9.23 0.55
CA ALA A 70 -4.28 -9.19 1.97
C ALA A 70 -5.79 -9.32 2.20
N THR A 71 -6.62 -8.73 1.36
CA THR A 71 -8.08 -8.88 1.39
C THR A 71 -8.49 -10.35 1.23
N ILE A 72 -7.90 -11.04 0.25
CA ILE A 72 -8.18 -12.46 0.01
C ILE A 72 -7.82 -13.30 1.25
N VAL A 73 -6.64 -13.07 1.82
CA VAL A 73 -6.19 -13.75 3.03
C VAL A 73 -7.12 -13.45 4.21
N ALA A 74 -7.48 -12.18 4.43
CA ALA A 74 -8.38 -11.77 5.50
C ALA A 74 -9.74 -12.44 5.43
N VAL A 75 -10.35 -12.54 4.23
CA VAL A 75 -11.62 -13.23 4.01
C VAL A 75 -11.48 -14.71 4.28
N LYS A 76 -10.42 -15.36 3.80
CA LYS A 76 -10.21 -16.81 3.97
C LYS A 76 -9.90 -17.20 5.43
N MET A 77 -9.28 -16.31 6.20
CA MET A 77 -9.04 -16.53 7.65
C MET A 77 -10.26 -16.21 8.52
N ALA A 78 -11.23 -15.48 7.99
CA ALA A 78 -12.44 -15.11 8.74
C ALA A 78 -13.35 -16.31 8.96
N LYS A 79 -14.04 -16.33 10.10
CA LYS A 79 -15.13 -17.27 10.35
C LYS A 79 -16.25 -17.03 9.34
N GLU A 80 -17.03 -18.07 9.03
CA GLU A 80 -18.19 -17.98 8.13
C GLU A 80 -19.07 -16.76 8.46
N GLY A 81 -19.46 -16.02 7.43
CA GLY A 81 -20.24 -14.79 7.55
C GLY A 81 -19.52 -13.55 8.07
N LYS A 82 -18.23 -13.63 8.50
CA LYS A 82 -17.48 -12.51 9.07
C LYS A 82 -16.40 -11.93 8.13
N GLY A 83 -16.40 -12.32 6.86
CA GLY A 83 -15.40 -11.86 5.88
C GLY A 83 -15.34 -10.34 5.76
N THR A 84 -16.47 -9.66 5.64
CA THR A 84 -16.54 -8.19 5.56
C THR A 84 -15.92 -7.51 6.79
N LYS A 85 -16.17 -8.06 7.99
CA LYS A 85 -15.57 -7.53 9.23
C LYS A 85 -14.06 -7.69 9.23
N ALA A 86 -13.53 -8.81 8.76
CA ALA A 86 -12.09 -9.05 8.69
C ALA A 86 -11.41 -8.06 7.72
N VAL A 87 -12.02 -7.81 6.55
CA VAL A 87 -11.53 -6.80 5.59
C VAL A 87 -11.59 -5.40 6.19
N ALA A 88 -12.68 -5.03 6.87
CA ALA A 88 -12.79 -3.73 7.52
C ALA A 88 -11.71 -3.53 8.60
N MET A 89 -11.42 -4.55 9.41
CA MET A 89 -10.34 -4.50 10.40
C MET A 89 -8.95 -4.35 9.75
N MET A 90 -8.72 -5.05 8.65
CA MET A 90 -7.47 -4.92 7.87
C MET A 90 -7.32 -3.49 7.33
N CYS A 91 -8.39 -2.93 6.73
CA CYS A 91 -8.38 -1.59 6.17
C CYS A 91 -8.26 -0.50 7.26
N ALA A 92 -8.73 -0.73 8.49
CA ALA A 92 -8.60 0.20 9.61
C ALA A 92 -7.13 0.46 10.00
N GLY A 93 -6.21 -0.44 9.65
CA GLY A 93 -4.79 -0.22 9.86
C GLY A 93 -4.23 1.02 9.15
N MET A 94 -4.76 1.38 7.98
CA MET A 94 -4.29 2.52 7.20
C MET A 94 -4.59 3.89 7.88
N PRO A 95 -5.84 4.21 8.29
CA PRO A 95 -6.11 5.42 9.05
C PRO A 95 -5.31 5.50 10.36
N PHE A 96 -5.17 4.37 11.06
CA PHE A 96 -4.39 4.32 12.29
C PHE A 96 -2.90 4.61 12.05
N ALA A 97 -2.33 4.03 11.00
CA ALA A 97 -0.95 4.31 10.59
C ALA A 97 -0.75 5.78 10.19
N ASN A 98 -1.73 6.39 9.51
CA ASN A 98 -1.68 7.81 9.16
C ASN A 98 -1.77 8.71 10.39
N LEU A 99 -2.65 8.37 11.35
CA LEU A 99 -2.84 9.14 12.58
C LEU A 99 -1.56 9.23 13.44
N LEU A 100 -0.83 8.14 13.53
CA LEU A 100 0.40 8.07 14.34
C LEU A 100 1.67 8.25 13.50
N GLY A 101 1.71 7.66 12.32
CA GLY A 101 2.91 7.60 11.49
C GLY A 101 3.26 8.94 10.86
N VAL A 102 2.27 9.73 10.42
CA VAL A 102 2.53 11.03 9.79
C VAL A 102 3.10 12.03 10.80
N PRO A 103 2.49 12.30 11.98
CA PRO A 103 3.07 13.20 12.96
C PRO A 103 4.45 12.73 13.44
N LEU A 104 4.59 11.44 13.77
CA LEU A 104 5.84 10.88 14.24
C LEU A 104 6.95 10.97 13.19
N GLY A 105 6.63 10.62 11.94
CA GLY A 105 7.57 10.70 10.82
C GLY A 105 8.01 12.14 10.53
N THR A 106 7.07 13.09 10.58
CA THR A 106 7.35 14.52 10.41
C THR A 106 8.25 15.04 11.54
N PHE A 107 7.90 14.75 12.79
CA PHE A 107 8.70 15.15 13.95
C PHE A 107 10.13 14.63 13.88
N LEU A 108 10.31 13.32 13.61
CA LEU A 108 11.64 12.71 13.52
C LEU A 108 12.43 13.21 12.30
N SER A 109 11.75 13.50 11.21
CA SER A 109 12.39 14.07 10.01
C SER A 109 12.96 15.44 10.28
N HIS A 110 12.28 16.29 11.06
CA HIS A 110 12.73 17.63 11.40
C HIS A 110 13.77 17.63 12.51
N THR A 111 13.65 16.76 13.51
CA THR A 111 14.53 16.77 14.69
C THR A 111 15.83 16.02 14.49
N ILE A 112 15.84 14.95 13.66
CA ILE A 112 17.02 14.08 13.50
C ILE A 112 17.51 14.12 12.05
N SER A 113 16.74 13.54 11.13
CA SER A 113 17.08 13.49 9.70
C SER A 113 15.89 13.01 8.87
N TRP A 114 15.80 13.49 7.64
CA TRP A 114 14.83 13.03 6.64
C TRP A 114 14.96 11.53 6.30
N ARG A 115 16.05 10.89 6.66
CA ARG A 115 16.30 9.45 6.47
C ARG A 115 15.63 8.58 7.54
N VAL A 116 15.34 9.11 8.72
CA VAL A 116 14.80 8.36 9.86
C VAL A 116 13.43 7.72 9.57
N PRO A 117 12.47 8.38 8.91
CA PRO A 117 11.21 7.75 8.52
C PRO A 117 11.39 6.52 7.61
N PHE A 118 12.41 6.50 6.76
CA PHE A 118 12.72 5.32 5.92
C PHE A 118 13.28 4.18 6.76
N LEU A 119 14.16 4.46 7.71
CA LEU A 119 14.65 3.47 8.67
C LEU A 119 13.51 2.86 9.51
N MET A 120 12.58 3.68 9.96
CA MET A 120 11.37 3.20 10.63
C MET A 120 10.56 2.28 9.72
N SER A 121 10.41 2.64 8.45
CA SER A 121 9.72 1.79 7.46
C SER A 121 10.42 0.44 7.26
N VAL A 122 11.76 0.40 7.30
CA VAL A 122 12.54 -0.85 7.26
C VAL A 122 12.24 -1.69 8.50
N ALA A 123 12.32 -1.11 9.70
CA ALA A 123 12.08 -1.83 10.95
C ALA A 123 10.65 -2.41 11.02
N LEU A 124 9.64 -1.59 10.72
CA LEU A 124 8.24 -2.03 10.66
C LEU A 124 8.00 -3.06 9.56
N GLY A 125 8.68 -2.93 8.42
CA GLY A 125 8.63 -3.89 7.33
C GLY A 125 9.16 -5.26 7.75
N ILE A 126 10.29 -5.33 8.47
CA ILE A 126 10.86 -6.57 8.98
C ILE A 126 9.92 -7.23 10.00
N ILE A 127 9.34 -6.44 10.92
CA ILE A 127 8.35 -6.93 11.88
C ILE A 127 7.14 -7.52 11.12
N THR A 128 6.64 -6.80 10.13
CA THR A 128 5.51 -7.25 9.30
C THR A 128 5.84 -8.54 8.54
N LEU A 129 7.04 -8.63 7.95
CA LEU A 129 7.51 -9.83 7.27
C LEU A 129 7.53 -11.04 8.19
N TYR A 130 8.07 -10.87 9.41
CA TYR A 130 8.09 -11.92 10.43
C TYR A 130 6.67 -12.34 10.85
N MET A 131 5.77 -11.37 11.05
CA MET A 131 4.37 -11.65 11.41
C MET A 131 3.64 -12.40 10.29
N ILE A 132 3.83 -12.02 9.02
CA ILE A 132 3.24 -12.73 7.88
C ILE A 132 3.78 -14.16 7.82
N TYR A 133 5.09 -14.34 7.98
CA TYR A 133 5.70 -15.66 7.95
C TYR A 133 5.14 -16.59 9.04
N LYS A 134 4.99 -16.09 10.27
CA LYS A 134 4.59 -16.87 11.44
C LYS A 134 3.08 -17.10 11.53
N TRP A 135 2.26 -16.09 11.24
CA TRP A 135 0.84 -16.10 11.56
C TRP A 135 -0.10 -16.26 10.37
N VAL A 136 0.36 -15.93 9.17
CA VAL A 136 -0.47 -16.13 7.98
C VAL A 136 -0.39 -17.60 7.57
N PRO A 137 -1.52 -18.34 7.57
CA PRO A 137 -1.54 -19.72 7.13
C PRO A 137 -1.29 -19.82 5.62
N ASP A 138 -0.82 -20.99 5.19
CA ASP A 138 -0.72 -21.31 3.78
C ASP A 138 -2.12 -21.49 3.18
N VAL A 139 -2.57 -20.45 2.51
CA VAL A 139 -3.86 -20.44 1.81
C VAL A 139 -3.63 -20.81 0.36
N GLU A 140 -4.47 -21.71 -0.17
CA GLU A 140 -4.39 -22.11 -1.57
C GLU A 140 -4.54 -20.93 -2.52
N ALA A 141 -3.81 -20.99 -3.63
CA ALA A 141 -3.93 -20.00 -4.70
C ALA A 141 -5.39 -19.90 -5.20
N LEU A 142 -5.77 -18.72 -5.65
CA LEU A 142 -7.10 -18.55 -6.23
C LEU A 142 -7.25 -19.40 -7.50
N PRO A 143 -8.43 -20.03 -7.71
CA PRO A 143 -8.67 -20.77 -8.93
C PRO A 143 -8.50 -19.87 -10.14
N ASN A 144 -7.67 -20.34 -11.08
CA ASN A 144 -7.36 -19.58 -12.28
C ASN A 144 -8.56 -19.59 -13.24
N LYS A 145 -9.42 -18.59 -13.13
CA LYS A 145 -10.57 -18.42 -14.05
C LYS A 145 -10.19 -17.77 -15.39
N GLY A 146 -8.89 -17.55 -15.62
CA GLY A 146 -8.40 -16.89 -16.82
C GLY A 146 -8.62 -15.37 -16.83
N MET A 147 -7.75 -14.66 -17.54
CA MET A 147 -7.75 -13.19 -17.59
C MET A 147 -9.08 -12.63 -18.14
N LYS A 148 -9.66 -13.26 -19.16
CA LYS A 148 -10.95 -12.83 -19.73
C LYS A 148 -12.10 -12.88 -18.71
N ALA A 149 -12.12 -13.86 -17.81
CA ALA A 149 -13.14 -13.97 -16.78
C ALA A 149 -12.97 -12.92 -15.66
N GLN A 150 -11.73 -12.54 -15.36
CA GLN A 150 -11.44 -11.48 -14.40
C GLN A 150 -11.90 -10.09 -14.88
N PHE A 151 -11.81 -9.83 -16.19
CA PHE A 151 -12.28 -8.55 -16.74
C PHE A 151 -13.78 -8.54 -17.09
N ARG A 152 -14.45 -9.69 -17.08
CA ARG A 152 -15.88 -9.76 -17.43
C ARG A 152 -16.77 -8.95 -16.51
N PHE A 153 -16.42 -8.83 -15.22
CA PHE A 153 -17.20 -8.04 -14.26
C PHE A 153 -17.16 -6.53 -14.60
N MET A 154 -16.12 -6.03 -15.26
CA MET A 154 -16.01 -4.64 -15.69
C MET A 154 -17.02 -4.24 -16.79
N ARG A 155 -17.74 -5.22 -17.34
CA ARG A 155 -18.85 -4.95 -18.29
C ARG A 155 -20.12 -4.42 -17.58
N HIS A 156 -20.20 -4.55 -16.27
CA HIS A 156 -21.28 -3.99 -15.46
C HIS A 156 -20.96 -2.57 -15.03
N LEU A 157 -22.00 -1.76 -14.82
CA LEU A 157 -21.84 -0.34 -14.40
C LEU A 157 -21.30 -0.22 -12.96
N ALA A 158 -21.69 -1.15 -12.07
CA ALA A 158 -21.33 -1.08 -10.65
C ALA A 158 -19.83 -0.94 -10.36
N PRO A 159 -18.91 -1.72 -10.97
CA PRO A 159 -17.47 -1.52 -10.80
C PRO A 159 -16.99 -0.12 -11.17
N TRP A 160 -17.51 0.44 -12.25
CA TRP A 160 -17.15 1.79 -12.68
C TRP A 160 -17.60 2.88 -11.72
N LEU A 161 -18.79 2.73 -11.15
CA LEU A 161 -19.29 3.63 -10.09
C LEU A 161 -18.43 3.54 -8.82
N ILE A 162 -18.00 2.33 -8.43
CA ILE A 162 -17.12 2.15 -7.28
C ILE A 162 -15.75 2.79 -7.56
N ILE A 163 -15.19 2.60 -8.75
CA ILE A 163 -13.92 3.23 -9.15
C ILE A 163 -14.04 4.75 -9.13
N ALA A 164 -15.11 5.30 -9.72
CA ALA A 164 -15.36 6.74 -9.72
C ALA A 164 -15.51 7.30 -8.30
N ALA A 165 -16.29 6.65 -7.45
CA ALA A 165 -16.48 7.06 -6.05
C ALA A 165 -15.15 7.02 -5.28
N THR A 166 -14.34 5.97 -5.48
CA THR A 166 -13.02 5.84 -4.86
C THR A 166 -12.06 6.92 -5.36
N PHE A 167 -12.05 7.19 -6.66
CA PHE A 167 -11.21 8.22 -7.26
C PHE A 167 -11.56 9.62 -6.72
N LEU A 168 -12.85 9.98 -6.71
CA LEU A 168 -13.33 11.28 -6.22
C LEU A 168 -13.10 11.41 -4.70
N GLY A 169 -13.41 10.37 -3.91
CA GLY A 169 -13.28 10.39 -2.47
C GLY A 169 -11.82 10.52 -2.03
N ASN A 170 -10.95 9.62 -2.52
CA ASN A 170 -9.52 9.69 -2.17
C ASN A 170 -8.83 10.92 -2.77
N GLY A 171 -9.20 11.32 -4.00
CA GLY A 171 -8.70 12.53 -4.64
C GLY A 171 -9.03 13.77 -3.81
N GLY A 172 -10.26 13.90 -3.34
CA GLY A 172 -10.70 15.00 -2.47
C GLY A 172 -9.92 15.05 -1.16
N ILE A 173 -9.74 13.91 -0.49
CA ILE A 173 -8.95 13.82 0.74
C ILE A 173 -7.49 14.22 0.49
N LEU A 174 -6.85 13.74 -0.56
CA LEU A 174 -5.47 14.07 -0.89
C LEU A 174 -5.30 15.56 -1.26
N CYS A 175 -6.26 16.16 -1.96
CA CYS A 175 -6.29 17.60 -2.22
C CYS A 175 -6.37 18.38 -0.91
N TRP A 176 -7.27 18.00 -0.01
CA TRP A 176 -7.39 18.63 1.31
C TRP A 176 -6.06 18.59 2.08
N PHE A 177 -5.45 17.42 2.22
CA PHE A 177 -4.16 17.28 2.89
C PHE A 177 -3.03 18.09 2.24
N SER A 178 -3.04 18.21 0.91
CA SER A 178 -1.99 18.93 0.18
C SER A 178 -2.11 20.45 0.31
N TYR A 179 -3.34 20.97 0.41
CA TYR A 179 -3.58 22.40 0.37
C TYR A 179 -3.86 23.03 1.74
N ILE A 180 -4.16 22.23 2.78
CA ILE A 180 -4.49 22.77 4.10
C ILE A 180 -3.33 23.55 4.73
N SER A 181 -2.09 23.06 4.60
CA SER A 181 -0.90 23.72 5.17
C SER A 181 -0.61 25.06 4.51
N PRO A 182 -0.57 25.20 3.17
CA PRO A 182 -0.47 26.49 2.50
C PRO A 182 -1.60 27.46 2.85
N LEU A 183 -2.85 26.99 2.95
CA LEU A 183 -4.00 27.82 3.31
C LEU A 183 -3.85 28.39 4.74
N LEU A 184 -3.47 27.56 5.72
CA LEU A 184 -3.29 28.01 7.08
C LEU A 184 -2.12 29.01 7.22
N GLN A 185 -1.09 28.88 6.39
CA GLN A 185 0.01 29.85 6.36
C GLN A 185 -0.38 31.19 5.72
N MET A 186 -1.32 31.19 4.77
CA MET A 186 -1.82 32.41 4.13
C MET A 186 -2.79 33.20 5.02
N GLU A 187 -3.55 32.52 5.88
CA GLU A 187 -4.57 33.16 6.74
C GLU A 187 -4.06 33.42 8.18
N GLY A 188 -3.02 32.71 8.61
CA GLY A 188 -2.47 32.80 9.98
C GLY A 188 -1.19 33.61 10.12
N GLY A 189 -0.75 34.32 9.06
CA GLY A 189 0.46 35.13 9.03
C GLY A 189 0.33 36.53 9.60
#